data_dee803fddfc1c93a816a535a809fb032
#
_entry.id   dee803fddfc1c93a816a535a809fb032
#
_cell.length_a   1.000
_cell.length_b   1.000
_cell.length_c   1.000
_cell.angle_alpha   90.00
_cell.angle_beta   90.00
_cell.angle_gamma   90.00
#
_symmetry.space_group_name_H-M   'P 1'
#
loop_
_entity.id
_entity.type
_entity.pdbx_description
1 polymer ?
#
loop_
_entity_poly.entity_id
_entity_poly.type
_entity_poly.pdbx_seq_one_letter_code
_entity_poly.pdbx_strand_id
1 'polypeptide(L)'
;MIENLQAVLFDLDGTLIDTAPDFVRIVNNLRAQHQLAPLPHDDIRAAVSAGARAMIKVGFPHYELESPEFLALRQQLLDDYYGDICQDSRVFEGLDSLLTQFEKKQIPWGIVTNKPRHLSEALLSALNLTERCAVLVCPDDVKNTKPDPEPMYLACEKLAVDCQKTIYIGDHLRDIQAGKNANMTTIAVGFGYIVEGEKIEDWQADYSVATVAELVDLFKLGE
;
A
#
# COMPACT_ATOMS: atom_id res chain seq x y z
N MET A 1 -12.89 -17.84 8.71
CA MET A 1 -11.67 -17.04 8.87
C MET A 1 -10.66 -17.77 9.75
N ILE A 2 -9.40 -17.33 9.85
CA ILE A 2 -8.35 -18.05 10.58
C ILE A 2 -8.75 -18.24 12.05
N GLU A 3 -8.72 -19.49 12.53
CA GLU A 3 -8.83 -19.77 13.97
C GLU A 3 -7.60 -19.21 14.69
N ASN A 4 -7.82 -18.49 15.79
CA ASN A 4 -6.75 -17.86 16.58
C ASN A 4 -5.90 -16.84 15.81
N LEU A 5 -6.53 -15.91 15.06
CA LEU A 5 -5.86 -14.79 14.41
C LEU A 5 -4.99 -14.00 15.39
N GLN A 6 -3.69 -13.85 15.08
CA GLN A 6 -2.72 -13.19 15.95
C GLN A 6 -2.38 -11.78 15.50
N ALA A 7 -2.41 -11.49 14.20
CA ALA A 7 -2.16 -10.15 13.66
C ALA A 7 -2.80 -9.96 12.28
N VAL A 8 -2.99 -8.69 11.90
CA VAL A 8 -3.39 -8.29 10.55
C VAL A 8 -2.36 -7.30 10.00
N LEU A 9 -1.80 -7.60 8.84
CA LEU A 9 -0.84 -6.74 8.16
C LEU A 9 -1.43 -6.22 6.86
N PHE A 10 -1.15 -4.97 6.54
CA PHE A 10 -1.64 -4.27 5.34
C PHE A 10 -0.47 -3.79 4.47
N ASP A 11 -0.66 -3.75 3.15
CA ASP A 11 0.06 -2.77 2.36
C ASP A 11 -0.44 -1.37 2.69
N LEU A 12 0.30 -0.35 2.28
CA LEU A 12 0.02 1.05 2.62
C LEU A 12 -0.79 1.74 1.54
N ASP A 13 -0.15 2.02 0.39
CA ASP A 13 -0.74 2.79 -0.72
C ASP A 13 -1.76 1.94 -1.49
N GLY A 14 -3.01 2.37 -1.57
CA GLY A 14 -4.06 1.63 -2.27
C GLY A 14 -4.73 0.53 -1.45
N THR A 15 -4.22 0.24 -0.26
CA THR A 15 -4.78 -0.79 0.62
C THR A 15 -5.33 -0.20 1.91
N LEU A 16 -4.48 0.37 2.76
CA LEU A 16 -4.91 1.02 3.99
C LEU A 16 -5.23 2.50 3.75
N ILE A 17 -4.44 3.17 2.93
CA ILE A 17 -4.52 4.60 2.69
C ILE A 17 -4.72 4.87 1.20
N ASP A 18 -5.71 5.69 0.86
CA ASP A 18 -5.86 6.26 -0.48
C ASP A 18 -4.91 7.46 -0.61
N THR A 19 -3.75 7.21 -1.20
CA THR A 19 -2.70 8.20 -1.45
C THR A 19 -2.72 8.73 -2.88
N ALA A 20 -3.52 8.15 -3.77
CA ALA A 20 -3.58 8.54 -5.16
C ALA A 20 -3.93 10.02 -5.37
N PRO A 21 -4.85 10.65 -4.61
CA PRO A 21 -5.16 12.07 -4.81
C PRO A 21 -3.94 12.98 -4.70
N ASP A 22 -3.06 12.76 -3.72
CA ASP A 22 -1.82 13.52 -3.60
C ASP A 22 -0.87 13.26 -4.76
N PHE A 23 -0.66 12.01 -5.17
CA PHE A 23 0.22 11.69 -6.29
C PHE A 23 -0.32 12.24 -7.63
N VAL A 24 -1.63 12.19 -7.85
CA VAL A 24 -2.27 12.77 -9.05
C VAL A 24 -2.00 14.28 -9.12
N ARG A 25 -2.19 14.98 -8.01
CA ARG A 25 -1.92 16.41 -7.89
C ARG A 25 -0.46 16.72 -8.19
N ILE A 26 0.48 16.00 -7.57
CA ILE A 26 1.91 16.24 -7.70
C ILE A 26 2.40 15.92 -9.13
N VAL A 27 2.02 14.77 -9.70
CA VAL A 27 2.39 14.42 -11.09
C VAL A 27 1.88 15.49 -12.06
N ASN A 28 0.63 15.96 -11.90
CA ASN A 28 0.07 16.98 -12.78
C ASN A 28 0.74 18.36 -12.56
N ASN A 29 1.18 18.69 -11.36
CA ASN A 29 1.98 19.89 -11.10
C ASN A 29 3.35 19.80 -11.80
N LEU A 30 4.03 18.66 -11.72
CA LEU A 30 5.28 18.42 -12.44
C LEU A 30 5.08 18.57 -13.96
N ARG A 31 4.00 17.99 -14.51
CA ARG A 31 3.66 18.13 -15.93
C ARG A 31 3.44 19.58 -16.32
N ALA A 32 2.75 20.36 -15.50
CA ALA A 32 2.53 21.80 -15.75
C ALA A 32 3.85 22.58 -15.78
N GLN A 33 4.81 22.28 -14.89
CA GLN A 33 6.16 22.88 -14.90
C GLN A 33 6.89 22.57 -16.21
N HIS A 34 6.63 21.43 -16.83
CA HIS A 34 7.17 21.02 -18.13
C HIS A 34 6.27 21.40 -19.32
N GLN A 35 5.29 22.28 -19.13
CA GLN A 35 4.35 22.75 -20.17
C GLN A 35 3.55 21.63 -20.84
N LEU A 36 3.30 20.54 -20.12
CA LEU A 36 2.48 19.41 -20.56
C LEU A 36 1.06 19.51 -19.99
N ALA A 37 0.07 19.10 -20.79
CA ALA A 37 -1.31 19.03 -20.34
C ALA A 37 -1.47 18.01 -19.18
N PRO A 38 -2.41 18.24 -18.24
CA PRO A 38 -2.67 17.29 -17.17
C PRO A 38 -3.15 15.94 -17.72
N LEU A 39 -2.82 14.86 -17.00
CA LEU A 39 -3.37 13.53 -17.26
C LEU A 39 -4.68 13.32 -16.47
N PRO A 40 -5.55 12.44 -16.98
CA PRO A 40 -6.70 11.95 -16.22
C PRO A 40 -6.27 11.37 -14.87
N HIS A 41 -7.15 11.52 -13.87
CA HIS A 41 -6.94 10.99 -12.53
C HIS A 41 -6.61 9.48 -12.54
N ASP A 42 -7.40 8.71 -13.29
CA ASP A 42 -7.34 7.25 -13.27
C ASP A 42 -6.05 6.70 -13.89
N ASP A 43 -5.48 7.40 -14.88
CA ASP A 43 -4.21 7.01 -15.50
C ASP A 43 -3.04 7.05 -14.50
N ILE A 44 -3.01 8.08 -13.64
CA ILE A 44 -1.98 8.20 -12.61
C ILE A 44 -2.28 7.29 -11.44
N ARG A 45 -3.56 7.22 -11.00
CA ARG A 45 -4.02 6.37 -9.90
C ARG A 45 -3.59 4.91 -10.10
N ALA A 46 -3.80 4.35 -11.29
CA ALA A 46 -3.43 2.97 -11.61
C ALA A 46 -1.92 2.69 -11.49
N ALA A 47 -1.08 3.72 -11.57
CA ALA A 47 0.37 3.58 -11.47
C ALA A 47 0.91 3.72 -10.02
N VAL A 48 0.09 4.16 -9.06
CA VAL A 48 0.56 4.49 -7.70
C VAL A 48 1.14 3.28 -6.98
N SER A 49 0.43 2.14 -6.96
CA SER A 49 0.93 0.91 -6.32
C SER A 49 2.21 0.39 -6.96
N ALA A 50 2.44 0.65 -8.26
CA ALA A 50 3.69 0.31 -8.93
C ALA A 50 4.85 1.28 -8.59
N GLY A 51 4.57 2.37 -7.88
CA GLY A 51 5.54 3.30 -7.29
C GLY A 51 5.99 4.44 -8.20
N ALA A 52 6.90 5.28 -7.68
CA ALA A 52 7.33 6.52 -8.32
C ALA A 52 7.84 6.35 -9.77
N ARG A 53 8.52 5.23 -10.08
CA ARG A 53 9.00 4.93 -11.45
C ARG A 53 7.84 4.76 -12.43
N ALA A 54 6.80 4.03 -12.03
CA ALA A 54 5.62 3.83 -12.88
C ALA A 54 4.86 5.14 -13.08
N MET A 55 4.69 5.93 -12.04
CA MET A 55 4.05 7.25 -12.14
C MET A 55 4.80 8.20 -13.07
N ILE A 56 6.14 8.25 -13.00
CA ILE A 56 6.94 9.07 -13.93
C ILE A 56 6.88 8.52 -15.36
N LYS A 57 6.86 7.20 -15.54
CA LYS A 57 6.69 6.61 -16.88
C LYS A 57 5.36 7.01 -17.52
N VAL A 58 4.28 7.02 -16.74
CA VAL A 58 2.95 7.48 -17.18
C VAL A 58 2.95 8.99 -17.40
N GLY A 59 3.49 9.74 -16.46
CA GLY A 59 3.53 11.20 -16.52
C GLY A 59 4.41 11.77 -17.64
N PHE A 60 5.50 11.09 -17.96
CA PHE A 60 6.54 11.57 -18.88
C PHE A 60 7.03 10.42 -19.80
N PRO A 61 6.16 9.89 -20.68
CA PRO A 61 6.45 8.69 -21.45
C PRO A 61 7.56 8.84 -22.50
N HIS A 62 7.96 10.09 -22.79
CA HIS A 62 9.00 10.42 -23.78
C HIS A 62 10.43 10.31 -23.22
N TYR A 63 10.62 10.20 -21.90
CA TYR A 63 11.93 9.94 -21.32
C TYR A 63 12.21 8.45 -21.23
N GLU A 64 13.43 8.07 -21.59
CA GLU A 64 13.88 6.70 -21.42
C GLU A 64 14.04 6.37 -19.92
N LEU A 65 13.68 5.16 -19.55
CA LEU A 65 13.88 4.64 -18.20
C LEU A 65 15.37 4.74 -17.83
N GLU A 66 15.64 5.21 -16.60
CA GLU A 66 16.99 5.42 -16.07
C GLU A 66 17.80 6.53 -16.75
N SER A 67 17.23 7.30 -17.68
CA SER A 67 17.89 8.51 -18.15
C SER A 67 18.06 9.53 -17.01
N PRO A 68 19.04 10.44 -17.06
CA PRO A 68 19.23 11.47 -16.04
C PRO A 68 17.97 12.30 -15.78
N GLU A 69 17.23 12.63 -16.84
CA GLU A 69 15.98 13.39 -16.76
C GLU A 69 14.87 12.58 -16.06
N PHE A 70 14.73 11.30 -16.38
CA PHE A 70 13.78 10.39 -15.73
C PHE A 70 14.08 10.26 -14.22
N LEU A 71 15.35 10.07 -13.87
CA LEU A 71 15.78 9.96 -12.48
C LEU A 71 15.58 11.26 -11.71
N ALA A 72 15.84 12.42 -12.34
CA ALA A 72 15.60 13.73 -11.75
C ALA A 72 14.11 13.95 -11.45
N LEU A 73 13.23 13.65 -12.42
CA LEU A 73 11.77 13.73 -12.23
C LEU A 73 11.26 12.79 -11.13
N ARG A 74 11.81 11.57 -11.09
CA ARG A 74 11.47 10.62 -10.02
C ARG A 74 11.87 11.16 -8.64
N GLN A 75 13.06 11.74 -8.53
CA GLN A 75 13.50 12.33 -7.26
C GLN A 75 12.62 13.53 -6.91
N GLN A 76 12.34 14.42 -7.85
CA GLN A 76 11.47 15.57 -7.62
C GLN A 76 10.06 15.14 -7.19
N LEU A 77 9.46 14.12 -7.81
CA LEU A 77 8.18 13.56 -7.37
C LEU A 77 8.19 13.15 -5.89
N LEU A 78 9.27 12.49 -5.45
CA LEU A 78 9.40 12.04 -4.06
C LEU A 78 9.61 13.22 -3.10
N ASP A 79 10.40 14.20 -3.49
CA ASP A 79 10.68 15.41 -2.70
C ASP A 79 9.41 16.27 -2.56
N ASP A 80 8.68 16.49 -3.66
CA ASP A 80 7.42 17.23 -3.68
C ASP A 80 6.35 16.49 -2.84
N TYR A 81 6.31 15.15 -2.94
CA TYR A 81 5.40 14.35 -2.11
C TYR A 81 5.74 14.46 -0.62
N TYR A 82 7.03 14.41 -0.25
CA TYR A 82 7.45 14.59 1.14
C TYR A 82 7.12 15.98 1.68
N GLY A 83 7.35 17.01 0.87
CA GLY A 83 7.09 18.41 1.24
C GLY A 83 5.60 18.74 1.41
N ASP A 84 4.73 17.97 0.75
CA ASP A 84 3.28 18.25 0.67
C ASP A 84 2.46 16.98 1.02
N ILE A 85 2.98 16.20 1.94
CA ILE A 85 2.42 14.88 2.30
C ILE A 85 1.05 15.02 2.97
N CYS A 86 0.13 14.14 2.59
CA CYS A 86 -1.18 14.00 3.23
C CYS A 86 -2.09 15.24 3.14
N GLN A 87 -2.05 15.98 2.02
CA GLN A 87 -3.03 17.03 1.77
C GLN A 87 -4.41 16.43 1.49
N ASP A 88 -4.44 15.43 0.62
CA ASP A 88 -5.66 14.77 0.15
C ASP A 88 -5.71 13.28 0.51
N SER A 89 -4.61 12.69 0.98
CA SER A 89 -4.54 11.28 1.41
C SER A 89 -5.39 11.03 2.64
N ARG A 90 -6.11 9.91 2.65
CA ARG A 90 -7.00 9.49 3.77
C ARG A 90 -6.95 7.97 3.94
N VAL A 91 -7.20 7.47 5.13
CA VAL A 91 -7.56 6.07 5.33
C VAL A 91 -8.82 5.78 4.51
N PHE A 92 -8.87 4.67 3.79
CA PHE A 92 -10.08 4.29 3.05
C PHE A 92 -11.29 4.27 3.99
N GLU A 93 -12.41 4.84 3.52
CA GLU A 93 -13.63 4.97 4.34
C GLU A 93 -14.10 3.60 4.86
N GLY A 94 -14.27 3.51 6.18
CA GLY A 94 -14.66 2.27 6.87
C GLY A 94 -13.49 1.50 7.49
N LEU A 95 -12.24 1.64 6.98
CA LEU A 95 -11.11 0.90 7.54
C LEU A 95 -10.70 1.39 8.93
N ASP A 96 -10.85 2.69 9.25
CA ASP A 96 -10.53 3.18 10.60
C ASP A 96 -11.38 2.49 11.67
N SER A 97 -12.64 2.22 11.36
CA SER A 97 -13.53 1.44 12.24
C SER A 97 -13.06 -0.01 12.40
N LEU A 98 -12.55 -0.62 11.33
CA LEU A 98 -12.00 -1.98 11.36
C LEU A 98 -10.72 -2.03 12.20
N LEU A 99 -9.80 -1.07 12.03
CA LEU A 99 -8.60 -0.96 12.89
C LEU A 99 -8.97 -0.85 14.36
N THR A 100 -9.95 0.00 14.68
CA THR A 100 -10.47 0.14 16.05
C THR A 100 -11.07 -1.17 16.61
N GLN A 101 -11.70 -2.00 15.77
CA GLN A 101 -12.18 -3.32 16.18
C GLN A 101 -11.02 -4.28 16.50
N PHE A 102 -9.95 -4.28 15.69
CA PHE A 102 -8.75 -5.08 15.99
C PHE A 102 -8.12 -4.67 17.32
N GLU A 103 -7.97 -3.36 17.56
CA GLU A 103 -7.43 -2.81 18.81
C GLU A 103 -8.26 -3.24 20.03
N LYS A 104 -9.59 -3.17 19.95
CA LYS A 104 -10.51 -3.63 21.02
C LYS A 104 -10.40 -5.13 21.28
N LYS A 105 -10.16 -5.93 20.25
CA LYS A 105 -9.93 -7.38 20.35
C LYS A 105 -8.50 -7.75 20.72
N GLN A 106 -7.62 -6.75 20.91
CA GLN A 106 -6.19 -6.93 21.18
C GLN A 106 -5.47 -7.71 20.05
N ILE A 107 -5.92 -7.56 18.82
CA ILE A 107 -5.27 -8.06 17.62
C ILE A 107 -4.40 -6.92 17.07
N PRO A 108 -3.07 -7.02 17.15
CA PRO A 108 -2.19 -6.01 16.60
C PRO A 108 -2.37 -5.94 15.08
N TRP A 109 -2.35 -4.72 14.55
CA TRP A 109 -2.26 -4.49 13.12
C TRP A 109 -0.99 -3.74 12.77
N GLY A 110 -0.49 -3.95 11.57
CA GLY A 110 0.73 -3.34 11.10
C GLY A 110 0.78 -3.14 9.60
N ILE A 111 1.88 -2.59 9.13
CA ILE A 111 2.09 -2.23 7.73
C ILE A 111 3.39 -2.87 7.23
N VAL A 112 3.30 -3.49 6.04
CA VAL A 112 4.45 -3.97 5.27
C VAL A 112 4.35 -3.40 3.87
N THR A 113 5.23 -2.46 3.54
CA THR A 113 5.11 -1.67 2.30
C THR A 113 6.42 -1.59 1.53
N ASN A 114 6.34 -1.36 0.20
CA ASN A 114 7.50 -1.02 -0.62
C ASN A 114 7.76 0.51 -0.69
N LYS A 115 7.00 1.31 0.07
CA LYS A 115 7.23 2.76 0.22
C LYS A 115 8.42 3.01 1.15
N PRO A 116 9.33 3.94 0.81
CA PRO A 116 10.47 4.31 1.68
C PRO A 116 10.03 4.72 3.09
N ARG A 117 10.83 4.37 4.09
CA ARG A 117 10.53 4.58 5.51
C ARG A 117 10.18 6.02 5.84
N HIS A 118 10.99 6.98 5.42
CA HIS A 118 10.76 8.41 5.74
C HIS A 118 9.42 8.93 5.21
N LEU A 119 8.95 8.44 4.04
CA LEU A 119 7.64 8.79 3.49
C LEU A 119 6.50 8.09 4.24
N SER A 120 6.71 6.83 4.62
CA SER A 120 5.71 6.05 5.35
C SER A 120 5.49 6.61 6.76
N GLU A 121 6.56 6.93 7.48
CA GLU A 121 6.48 7.52 8.82
C GLU A 121 5.83 8.91 8.80
N ALA A 122 6.19 9.76 7.83
CA ALA A 122 5.58 11.07 7.68
C ALA A 122 4.07 10.99 7.39
N LEU A 123 3.67 10.05 6.52
CA LEU A 123 2.25 9.82 6.20
C LEU A 123 1.46 9.30 7.41
N LEU A 124 2.00 8.31 8.14
CA LEU A 124 1.37 7.77 9.34
C LEU A 124 1.24 8.84 10.43
N SER A 125 2.25 9.67 10.61
CA SER A 125 2.22 10.80 11.55
C SER A 125 1.12 11.80 11.19
N ALA A 126 1.02 12.19 9.93
CA ALA A 126 -0.01 13.13 9.45
C ALA A 126 -1.44 12.58 9.62
N LEU A 127 -1.62 11.27 9.56
CA LEU A 127 -2.90 10.59 9.76
C LEU A 127 -3.17 10.15 11.21
N ASN A 128 -2.28 10.45 12.16
CA ASN A 128 -2.35 10.03 13.57
C ASN A 128 -2.40 8.50 13.74
N LEU A 129 -1.69 7.76 12.90
CA LEU A 129 -1.65 6.30 12.92
C LEU A 129 -0.37 5.74 13.56
N THR A 130 0.64 6.57 13.85
CA THR A 130 1.95 6.13 14.35
C THR A 130 1.85 5.29 15.61
N GLU A 131 1.09 5.74 16.61
CA GLU A 131 0.94 5.03 17.89
C GLU A 131 0.01 3.82 17.82
N ARG A 132 -0.81 3.74 16.78
CA ARG A 132 -1.77 2.66 16.56
C ARG A 132 -1.18 1.50 15.77
N CYS A 133 -0.23 1.79 14.88
CA CYS A 133 0.44 0.82 14.03
C CYS A 133 1.48 0.05 14.85
N ALA A 134 1.20 -1.23 15.16
CA ALA A 134 2.05 -2.04 16.00
C ALA A 134 3.41 -2.38 15.35
N VAL A 135 3.48 -2.42 14.02
CA VAL A 135 4.72 -2.63 13.26
C VAL A 135 4.66 -1.95 11.91
N LEU A 136 5.74 -1.29 11.53
CA LEU A 136 5.98 -0.77 10.18
C LEU A 136 7.26 -1.42 9.63
N VAL A 137 7.13 -2.10 8.47
CA VAL A 137 8.26 -2.66 7.72
C VAL A 137 8.31 -2.01 6.35
N CYS A 138 9.48 -1.44 6.04
CA CYS A 138 9.76 -0.71 4.82
C CYS A 138 10.95 -1.34 4.07
N PRO A 139 11.25 -0.92 2.81
CA PRO A 139 12.42 -1.38 2.09
C PRO A 139 13.73 -1.21 2.84
N ASP A 140 13.82 -0.19 3.68
CA ASP A 140 14.97 0.16 4.49
C ASP A 140 15.33 -0.90 5.55
N ASP A 141 14.39 -1.78 5.90
CA ASP A 141 14.55 -2.79 6.96
C ASP A 141 15.02 -4.16 6.44
N VAL A 142 14.95 -4.39 5.14
CA VAL A 142 15.12 -5.71 4.51
C VAL A 142 16.07 -5.65 3.33
N LYS A 143 16.60 -6.79 2.92
CA LYS A 143 17.41 -6.90 1.71
C LYS A 143 16.54 -7.04 0.47
N ASN A 144 15.47 -7.81 0.59
CA ASN A 144 14.54 -8.11 -0.49
C ASN A 144 13.16 -7.59 -0.11
N THR A 145 12.58 -6.78 -1.01
CA THR A 145 11.23 -6.24 -0.84
C THR A 145 10.17 -7.17 -1.42
N LYS A 146 8.88 -6.93 -1.16
CA LYS A 146 7.79 -7.67 -1.81
C LYS A 146 8.00 -7.74 -3.33
N PRO A 147 7.88 -8.91 -3.98
CA PRO A 147 7.19 -10.14 -3.54
C PRO A 147 8.00 -11.14 -2.71
N ASP A 148 9.23 -10.80 -2.29
CA ASP A 148 9.98 -11.64 -1.36
C ASP A 148 9.28 -11.70 0.01
N PRO A 149 9.26 -12.84 0.72
CA PRO A 149 8.61 -12.96 2.02
C PRO A 149 9.43 -12.36 3.19
N GLU A 150 10.66 -11.90 2.96
CA GLU A 150 11.53 -11.36 4.02
C GLU A 150 10.85 -10.29 4.87
N PRO A 151 10.16 -9.26 4.28
CA PRO A 151 9.49 -8.25 5.10
C PRO A 151 8.31 -8.80 5.92
N MET A 152 7.65 -9.88 5.45
CA MET A 152 6.58 -10.54 6.20
C MET A 152 7.12 -11.25 7.43
N TYR A 153 8.22 -12.00 7.28
CA TYR A 153 8.90 -12.66 8.41
C TYR A 153 9.39 -11.65 9.44
N LEU A 154 9.97 -10.54 8.99
CA LEU A 154 10.43 -9.47 9.89
C LEU A 154 9.25 -8.85 10.68
N ALA A 155 8.11 -8.64 10.02
CA ALA A 155 6.91 -8.13 10.71
C ALA A 155 6.42 -9.09 11.78
N CYS A 156 6.33 -10.39 11.47
CA CYS A 156 5.93 -11.43 12.41
C CYS A 156 6.91 -11.55 13.58
N GLU A 157 8.22 -11.49 13.32
CA GLU A 157 9.26 -11.50 14.35
C GLU A 157 9.10 -10.33 15.32
N LYS A 158 8.95 -9.09 14.79
CA LYS A 158 8.77 -7.89 15.61
C LYS A 158 7.50 -7.92 16.47
N LEU A 159 6.44 -8.54 15.96
CA LEU A 159 5.16 -8.72 16.70
C LEU A 159 5.15 -9.96 17.60
N ALA A 160 6.14 -10.84 17.51
CA ALA A 160 6.20 -12.14 18.18
C ALA A 160 4.96 -13.01 17.87
N VAL A 161 4.54 -13.07 16.59
CA VAL A 161 3.38 -13.82 16.10
C VAL A 161 3.79 -14.88 15.06
N ASP A 162 2.91 -15.86 14.86
CA ASP A 162 3.05 -16.89 13.83
C ASP A 162 2.51 -16.36 12.49
N CYS A 163 3.33 -16.42 11.43
CA CYS A 163 2.91 -16.03 10.08
C CYS A 163 1.66 -16.81 9.61
N GLN A 164 1.52 -18.08 9.95
CA GLN A 164 0.35 -18.89 9.60
C GLN A 164 -0.94 -18.43 10.31
N LYS A 165 -0.81 -17.63 11.37
CA LYS A 165 -1.92 -17.02 12.11
C LYS A 165 -2.04 -15.53 11.86
N THR A 166 -1.44 -15.07 10.78
CA THR A 166 -1.43 -13.67 10.36
C THR A 166 -2.09 -13.53 9.00
N ILE A 167 -2.89 -12.50 8.83
CA ILE A 167 -3.49 -12.13 7.54
C ILE A 167 -2.64 -11.02 6.92
N TYR A 168 -2.38 -11.12 5.62
CA TYR A 168 -1.81 -10.03 4.83
C TYR A 168 -2.82 -9.53 3.78
N ILE A 169 -3.02 -8.22 3.71
CA ILE A 169 -4.00 -7.56 2.84
C ILE A 169 -3.26 -6.63 1.89
N GLY A 170 -3.53 -6.73 0.59
CA GLY A 170 -2.88 -5.88 -0.42
C GLY A 170 -3.67 -5.74 -1.71
N ASP A 171 -3.35 -4.70 -2.50
CA ASP A 171 -4.00 -4.34 -3.76
C ASP A 171 -3.13 -4.62 -5.00
N HIS A 172 -2.06 -5.41 -4.84
CA HIS A 172 -1.16 -5.73 -5.94
C HIS A 172 -0.73 -7.22 -5.89
N LEU A 173 -0.51 -7.85 -7.07
CA LEU A 173 -0.08 -9.25 -7.17
C LEU A 173 1.15 -9.57 -6.29
N ARG A 174 2.14 -8.65 -6.19
CA ARG A 174 3.33 -8.86 -5.33
C ARG A 174 2.99 -8.98 -3.85
N ASP A 175 1.89 -8.39 -3.40
CA ASP A 175 1.44 -8.48 -2.01
C ASP A 175 0.95 -9.89 -1.71
N ILE A 176 0.12 -10.42 -2.61
CA ILE A 176 -0.40 -11.77 -2.51
C ILE A 176 0.74 -12.80 -2.59
N GLN A 177 1.68 -12.58 -3.52
CA GLN A 177 2.86 -13.45 -3.63
C GLN A 177 3.70 -13.43 -2.34
N ALA A 178 3.99 -12.25 -1.78
CA ALA A 178 4.78 -12.13 -0.54
C ALA A 178 4.07 -12.80 0.64
N GLY A 179 2.78 -12.56 0.83
CA GLY A 179 1.99 -13.19 1.89
C GLY A 179 1.95 -14.72 1.76
N LYS A 180 1.69 -15.23 0.55
CA LYS A 180 1.70 -16.68 0.27
C LYS A 180 3.07 -17.32 0.51
N ASN A 181 4.13 -16.68 0.04
CA ASN A 181 5.51 -17.15 0.25
C ASN A 181 5.88 -17.18 1.74
N ALA A 182 5.24 -16.37 2.57
CA ALA A 182 5.37 -16.37 4.03
C ALA A 182 4.38 -17.33 4.75
N ASN A 183 3.57 -18.09 4.01
CA ASN A 183 2.49 -18.94 4.54
C ASN A 183 1.44 -18.16 5.35
N MET A 184 1.20 -16.91 5.03
CA MET A 184 0.10 -16.11 5.59
C MET A 184 -1.20 -16.39 4.84
N THR A 185 -2.33 -16.11 5.48
CA THR A 185 -3.59 -15.96 4.75
C THR A 185 -3.59 -14.62 4.02
N THR A 186 -3.96 -14.62 2.75
CA THR A 186 -3.90 -13.44 1.89
C THR A 186 -5.29 -12.96 1.49
N ILE A 187 -5.48 -11.63 1.49
CA ILE A 187 -6.69 -10.98 0.99
C ILE A 187 -6.29 -9.98 -0.10
N ALA A 188 -6.78 -10.20 -1.32
CA ALA A 188 -6.68 -9.24 -2.41
C ALA A 188 -7.83 -8.25 -2.34
N VAL A 189 -7.53 -6.95 -2.42
CA VAL A 189 -8.54 -5.89 -2.40
C VAL A 189 -8.66 -5.20 -3.75
N GLY A 190 -9.87 -5.12 -4.30
CA GLY A 190 -10.17 -4.52 -5.60
C GLY A 190 -10.49 -3.02 -5.55
N PHE A 191 -10.63 -2.44 -4.36
CA PHE A 191 -10.85 -0.99 -4.21
C PHE A 191 -9.57 -0.16 -4.31
N GLY A 192 -8.40 -0.83 -4.36
CA GLY A 192 -7.09 -0.21 -4.50
C GLY A 192 -6.78 0.31 -5.90
N TYR A 193 -5.51 0.23 -6.31
CA TYR A 193 -5.03 0.79 -7.58
C TYR A 193 -4.81 -0.29 -8.62
N ILE A 194 -5.92 -0.90 -9.05
CA ILE A 194 -5.89 -2.01 -9.99
C ILE A 194 -5.64 -1.48 -11.41
N VAL A 195 -4.67 -2.07 -12.09
CA VAL A 195 -4.35 -1.73 -13.48
C VAL A 195 -5.47 -2.22 -14.41
N GLU A 196 -5.83 -1.41 -15.39
CA GLU A 196 -6.86 -1.78 -16.36
C GLU A 196 -6.56 -3.14 -17.03
N GLY A 197 -7.55 -4.03 -16.99
CA GLY A 197 -7.44 -5.40 -17.51
C GLY A 197 -6.91 -6.44 -16.52
N GLU A 198 -6.37 -6.05 -15.37
CA GLU A 198 -6.05 -6.99 -14.29
C GLU A 198 -7.31 -7.38 -13.52
N LYS A 199 -7.32 -8.62 -13.03
CA LYS A 199 -8.39 -9.16 -12.19
C LYS A 199 -7.77 -9.73 -10.92
N ILE A 200 -8.24 -9.24 -9.77
CA ILE A 200 -7.71 -9.68 -8.47
C ILE A 200 -7.94 -11.17 -8.21
N GLU A 201 -8.96 -11.76 -8.85
CA GLU A 201 -9.27 -13.18 -8.77
C GLU A 201 -8.15 -14.06 -9.38
N ASP A 202 -7.44 -13.53 -10.38
CA ASP A 202 -6.33 -14.24 -11.04
C ASP A 202 -5.07 -14.31 -10.15
N TRP A 203 -4.99 -13.50 -9.09
CA TRP A 203 -3.83 -13.47 -8.17
C TRP A 203 -3.81 -14.65 -7.20
N GLN A 204 -4.89 -15.46 -7.17
CA GLN A 204 -4.99 -16.66 -6.33
C GLN A 204 -4.83 -16.36 -4.81
N ALA A 205 -5.29 -15.20 -4.34
CA ALA A 205 -5.40 -14.92 -2.92
C ALA A 205 -6.36 -15.91 -2.25
N ASP A 206 -6.25 -16.10 -0.93
CA ASP A 206 -7.19 -16.95 -0.20
C ASP A 206 -8.60 -16.34 -0.16
N TYR A 207 -8.66 -15.00 -0.19
CA TYR A 207 -9.88 -14.22 -0.31
C TYR A 207 -9.67 -13.04 -1.28
N SER A 208 -10.73 -12.68 -2.01
CA SER A 208 -10.77 -11.48 -2.84
C SER A 208 -12.02 -10.69 -2.50
N VAL A 209 -11.88 -9.38 -2.32
CA VAL A 209 -12.99 -8.47 -2.02
C VAL A 209 -12.93 -7.25 -2.93
N ALA A 210 -14.06 -6.82 -3.45
CA ALA A 210 -14.14 -5.68 -4.35
C ALA A 210 -14.24 -4.34 -3.59
N THR A 211 -14.77 -4.35 -2.38
CA THR A 211 -15.07 -3.15 -1.60
C THR A 211 -14.55 -3.24 -0.16
N VAL A 212 -14.37 -2.06 0.48
CA VAL A 212 -14.06 -1.99 1.92
C VAL A 212 -15.16 -2.63 2.77
N ALA A 213 -16.42 -2.48 2.38
CA ALA A 213 -17.53 -3.10 3.11
C ALA A 213 -17.42 -4.63 3.14
N GLU A 214 -17.10 -5.26 2.00
CA GLU A 214 -16.86 -6.70 1.92
C GLU A 214 -15.65 -7.12 2.79
N LEU A 215 -14.57 -6.32 2.80
CA LEU A 215 -13.42 -6.58 3.67
C LEU A 215 -13.83 -6.55 5.16
N VAL A 216 -14.59 -5.53 5.57
CA VAL A 216 -15.10 -5.40 6.95
C VAL A 216 -16.00 -6.60 7.30
N ASP A 217 -16.85 -7.05 6.38
CA ASP A 217 -17.76 -8.17 6.60
C ASP A 217 -17.01 -9.51 6.75
N LEU A 218 -15.87 -9.69 6.08
CA LEU A 218 -15.02 -10.86 6.30
C LEU A 218 -14.57 -10.99 7.76
N PHE A 219 -14.35 -9.87 8.46
CA PHE A 219 -13.94 -9.88 9.87
C PHE A 219 -15.10 -9.94 10.86
N LYS A 220 -16.35 -9.72 10.42
CA LYS A 220 -17.57 -9.86 11.25
C LYS A 220 -18.07 -11.29 11.37
N LEU A 221 -17.81 -12.15 10.40
CA LEU A 221 -18.29 -13.54 10.35
C LEU A 221 -17.68 -14.46 11.41
N GLY A 222 -17.01 -13.93 12.41
CA GLY A 222 -16.39 -14.62 13.52
C GLY A 222 -16.90 -14.22 14.92
N GLU A 223 -18.07 -13.55 15.00
CA GLU A 223 -18.76 -13.25 16.26
C GLU A 223 -19.77 -14.33 16.62
#